data_ac043af18f1324c8da535e9f4d0ba256
#
_entry.id   ac043af18f1324c8da535e9f4d0ba256
#
_cell.length_a   1.000
_cell.length_b   1.000
_cell.length_c   1.000
_cell.angle_alpha   90.00
_cell.angle_beta   90.00
_cell.angle_gamma   90.00
#
_symmetry.space_group_name_H-M   'P 1'
#
loop_
_entity.id
_entity.type
_entity.pdbx_description
1 polymer ?
#
loop_
_entity_poly.entity_id
_entity_poly.type
_entity_poly.pdbx_seq_one_letter_code
_entity_poly.pdbx_strand_id
1 'polypeptide(L)'
;MDATELKLVLDDHVLWLSNVGGKRADLREADLRGVNLGGADLRRADLRRADLGGADLDFSCLPLWCGGLNFKIDEKIAKQLMYHVLNLMIYSEIEIPTTPQTLVEFANRIHRSDVEMLSLKGV
;
A
#
# COMPACT_ATOMS: atom_id res chain seq x y z
N MET A 1 -18.14 -2.53 -1.82
CA MET A 1 -18.20 -1.17 -2.46
C MET A 1 -18.31 -1.36 -3.95
N ASP A 2 -19.28 -0.77 -4.59
CA ASP A 2 -19.41 -0.88 -6.04
C ASP A 2 -18.51 0.15 -6.76
N ALA A 3 -18.39 -0.02 -8.09
CA ALA A 3 -17.49 0.82 -8.89
C ALA A 3 -17.90 2.31 -8.90
N THR A 4 -19.21 2.59 -8.80
CA THR A 4 -19.73 3.95 -8.78
C THR A 4 -19.38 4.65 -7.47
N GLU A 5 -19.59 3.97 -6.35
CA GLU A 5 -19.23 4.49 -5.02
C GLU A 5 -17.73 4.74 -4.93
N LEU A 6 -16.92 3.79 -5.41
CA LEU A 6 -15.46 3.92 -5.39
C LEU A 6 -15.01 5.12 -6.21
N LYS A 7 -15.58 5.31 -7.40
CA LYS A 7 -15.26 6.46 -8.26
C LYS A 7 -15.55 7.78 -7.56
N LEU A 8 -16.68 7.90 -6.89
CA LEU A 8 -17.04 9.11 -6.15
C LEU A 8 -16.06 9.37 -5.00
N VAL A 9 -15.67 8.34 -4.27
CA VAL A 9 -14.68 8.45 -3.18
C VAL A 9 -13.33 8.93 -3.72
N LEU A 10 -12.89 8.36 -4.84
CA LEU A 10 -11.61 8.73 -5.45
C LEU A 10 -11.63 10.14 -6.05
N ASP A 11 -12.73 10.53 -6.70
CA ASP A 11 -12.86 11.88 -7.25
C ASP A 11 -12.86 12.94 -6.13
N ASP A 12 -13.56 12.70 -5.04
CA ASP A 12 -13.52 13.55 -3.84
C ASP A 12 -12.12 13.63 -3.23
N HIS A 13 -11.41 12.51 -3.21
CA HIS A 13 -10.07 12.44 -2.67
C HIS A 13 -9.09 13.31 -3.46
N VAL A 14 -9.19 13.30 -4.78
CA VAL A 14 -8.36 14.17 -5.65
C VAL A 14 -8.60 15.64 -5.33
N LEU A 15 -9.85 16.05 -5.13
CA LEU A 15 -10.18 17.42 -4.71
C LEU A 15 -9.57 17.75 -3.35
N TRP A 16 -9.65 16.82 -2.42
CA TRP A 16 -9.06 16.99 -1.09
C TRP A 16 -7.54 17.13 -1.14
N LEU A 17 -6.87 16.32 -1.96
CA LEU A 17 -5.42 16.41 -2.15
C LEU A 17 -5.00 17.76 -2.75
N SER A 18 -5.87 18.36 -3.56
CA SER A 18 -5.62 19.65 -4.24
C SER A 18 -6.06 20.86 -3.43
N ASN A 19 -6.59 20.66 -2.22
CA ASN A 19 -7.13 21.71 -1.35
C ASN A 19 -8.26 22.54 -2.00
N VAL A 20 -9.10 21.90 -2.82
CA VAL A 20 -10.23 22.55 -3.51
C VAL A 20 -11.57 21.94 -3.10
N GLY A 21 -11.66 21.45 -1.88
CA GLY A 21 -12.86 20.79 -1.36
C GLY A 21 -12.66 19.28 -1.31
N GLY A 22 -13.75 18.53 -1.39
CA GLY A 22 -13.73 17.09 -1.34
C GLY A 22 -13.47 16.53 0.05
N LYS A 23 -13.26 15.23 0.11
CA LYS A 23 -12.98 14.50 1.34
C LYS A 23 -11.81 13.54 1.13
N ARG A 24 -10.98 13.39 2.15
CA ARG A 24 -9.99 12.32 2.21
C ARG A 24 -10.67 10.97 2.07
N ALA A 25 -10.15 10.09 1.20
CA ALA A 25 -10.71 8.76 1.02
C ALA A 25 -10.60 7.94 2.31
N ASP A 26 -11.74 7.55 2.83
CA ASP A 26 -11.85 6.59 3.94
C ASP A 26 -12.28 5.26 3.35
N LEU A 27 -11.31 4.38 3.11
CA LEU A 27 -11.51 3.05 2.55
C LEU A 27 -11.19 1.96 3.58
N ARG A 28 -11.23 2.32 4.85
CA ARG A 28 -10.98 1.37 5.93
C ARG A 28 -11.96 0.21 5.86
N GLU A 29 -11.41 -0.99 5.98
CA GLU A 29 -12.18 -2.24 5.97
C GLU A 29 -12.99 -2.48 4.68
N ALA A 30 -12.76 -1.69 3.63
CA ALA A 30 -13.48 -1.81 2.37
C ALA A 30 -13.14 -3.12 1.65
N ASP A 31 -14.14 -3.72 1.03
CA ASP A 31 -13.95 -4.84 0.11
C ASP A 31 -13.63 -4.27 -1.28
N LEU A 32 -12.34 -4.29 -1.61
CA LEU A 32 -11.81 -3.80 -2.88
C LEU A 32 -11.25 -4.94 -3.73
N ARG A 33 -11.68 -6.17 -3.46
CA ARG A 33 -11.21 -7.34 -4.21
C ARG A 33 -11.59 -7.22 -5.68
N GLY A 34 -10.60 -7.42 -6.55
CA GLY A 34 -10.78 -7.42 -8.00
C GLY A 34 -11.11 -6.08 -8.61
N VAL A 35 -11.10 -4.99 -7.87
CA VAL A 35 -11.42 -3.65 -8.40
C VAL A 35 -10.28 -3.10 -9.24
N ASN A 36 -10.63 -2.22 -10.18
CA ASN A 36 -9.63 -1.49 -10.96
C ASN A 36 -9.27 -0.19 -10.24
N LEU A 37 -8.07 -0.16 -9.68
CA LEU A 37 -7.46 1.02 -9.08
C LEU A 37 -6.29 1.53 -9.94
N GLY A 38 -6.22 1.09 -11.20
CA GLY A 38 -5.19 1.54 -12.14
C GLY A 38 -5.18 3.05 -12.28
N GLY A 39 -4.01 3.65 -12.09
CA GLY A 39 -3.84 5.09 -12.14
C GLY A 39 -4.44 5.87 -10.99
N ALA A 40 -5.02 5.22 -9.98
CA ALA A 40 -5.63 5.91 -8.85
C ALA A 40 -4.60 6.64 -7.99
N ASP A 41 -4.92 7.86 -7.57
CA ASP A 41 -4.10 8.61 -6.63
C ASP A 41 -4.61 8.33 -5.21
N LEU A 42 -3.91 7.43 -4.53
CA LEU A 42 -4.24 7.02 -3.16
C LEU A 42 -3.33 7.67 -2.12
N ARG A 43 -2.59 8.70 -2.51
CA ARG A 43 -1.72 9.40 -1.56
C ARG A 43 -2.55 9.88 -0.37
N ARG A 44 -2.08 9.57 0.85
CA ARG A 44 -2.74 9.93 2.11
C ARG A 44 -4.14 9.34 2.32
N ALA A 45 -4.60 8.45 1.44
CA ALA A 45 -5.84 7.70 1.65
C ALA A 45 -5.72 6.76 2.86
N ASP A 46 -6.86 6.44 3.46
CA ASP A 46 -6.90 5.49 4.58
C ASP A 46 -7.43 4.15 4.09
N LEU A 47 -6.53 3.19 3.92
CA LEU A 47 -6.83 1.83 3.45
C LEU A 47 -6.71 0.78 4.55
N ARG A 48 -6.63 1.20 5.80
CA ARG A 48 -6.38 0.25 6.89
C ARG A 48 -7.44 -0.85 6.93
N ARG A 49 -6.98 -2.10 6.92
CA ARG A 49 -7.80 -3.32 6.95
C ARG A 49 -8.72 -3.51 5.73
N ALA A 50 -8.50 -2.77 4.66
CA ALA A 50 -9.15 -3.05 3.38
C ALA A 50 -8.64 -4.37 2.80
N ASP A 51 -9.41 -4.97 1.90
CA ASP A 51 -9.01 -6.17 1.16
C ASP A 51 -8.86 -5.81 -0.32
N LEU A 52 -7.62 -5.83 -0.81
CA LEU A 52 -7.27 -5.50 -2.20
C LEU A 52 -6.91 -6.76 -3.01
N GLY A 53 -7.25 -7.95 -2.53
CA GLY A 53 -6.94 -9.18 -3.27
C GLY A 53 -7.44 -9.13 -4.71
N GLY A 54 -6.57 -9.38 -5.68
CA GLY A 54 -6.91 -9.35 -7.11
C GLY A 54 -7.15 -7.96 -7.69
N ALA A 55 -7.01 -6.89 -6.94
CA ALA A 55 -7.15 -5.52 -7.46
C ALA A 55 -6.05 -5.20 -8.46
N ASP A 56 -6.37 -4.34 -9.43
CA ASP A 56 -5.39 -3.77 -10.34
C ASP A 56 -4.83 -2.49 -9.73
N LEU A 57 -3.54 -2.46 -9.46
CA LEU A 57 -2.83 -1.31 -8.88
C LEU A 57 -1.84 -0.67 -9.86
N ASP A 58 -1.90 -1.02 -11.14
CA ASP A 58 -0.97 -0.49 -12.13
C ASP A 58 -1.07 1.03 -12.21
N PHE A 59 0.09 1.69 -12.17
CA PHE A 59 0.19 3.16 -12.20
C PHE A 59 -0.51 3.87 -11.04
N SER A 60 -0.91 3.17 -9.98
CA SER A 60 -1.47 3.81 -8.80
C SER A 60 -0.39 4.47 -7.93
N CYS A 61 -0.80 5.45 -7.13
CA CYS A 61 0.03 6.02 -6.08
C CYS A 61 -0.45 5.51 -4.73
N LEU A 62 0.31 4.61 -4.11
CA LEU A 62 -0.05 4.05 -2.80
C LEU A 62 0.17 5.07 -1.67
N PRO A 63 -0.57 4.95 -0.57
CA PRO A 63 -0.37 5.81 0.60
C PRO A 63 0.85 5.36 1.40
N LEU A 64 2.04 5.71 0.95
CA LEU A 64 3.31 5.30 1.54
C LEU A 64 3.62 6.12 2.81
N TRP A 65 2.89 5.83 3.87
CA TRP A 65 3.17 6.35 5.20
C TRP A 65 3.13 5.18 6.19
N CYS A 66 3.72 5.37 7.37
CA CYS A 66 3.78 4.31 8.36
C CYS A 66 2.37 3.90 8.81
N GLY A 67 2.00 2.64 8.56
CA GLY A 67 0.65 2.14 8.76
C GLY A 67 -0.28 2.30 7.54
N GLY A 68 0.12 3.05 6.52
CA GLY A 68 -0.70 3.27 5.33
C GLY A 68 -0.90 2.04 4.46
N LEU A 69 0.00 1.07 4.56
CA LEU A 69 -0.07 -0.19 3.82
C LEU A 69 -0.60 -1.36 4.65
N ASN A 70 -1.35 -1.10 5.73
CA ASN A 70 -1.96 -2.13 6.57
C ASN A 70 -3.26 -2.63 5.96
N PHE A 71 -3.18 -3.24 4.79
CA PHE A 71 -4.32 -3.83 4.07
C PHE A 71 -3.92 -5.21 3.51
N LYS A 72 -4.92 -5.99 3.11
CA LYS A 72 -4.70 -7.32 2.54
C LYS A 72 -4.42 -7.24 1.05
N ILE A 73 -3.49 -8.06 0.60
CA ILE A 73 -3.14 -8.23 -0.82
C ILE A 73 -3.13 -9.72 -1.15
N ASP A 74 -3.13 -10.04 -2.43
CA ASP A 74 -2.89 -11.41 -2.89
C ASP A 74 -1.41 -11.60 -3.29
N GLU A 75 -1.07 -12.82 -3.69
CA GLU A 75 0.30 -13.15 -4.10
C GLU A 75 0.75 -12.37 -5.33
N LYS A 76 -0.17 -12.09 -6.26
CA LYS A 76 0.14 -11.30 -7.47
C LYS A 76 0.60 -9.89 -7.09
N ILE A 77 -0.12 -9.22 -6.21
CA ILE A 77 0.23 -7.87 -5.74
C ILE A 77 1.53 -7.93 -4.91
N ALA A 78 1.70 -8.94 -4.07
CA ALA A 78 2.92 -9.13 -3.31
C ALA A 78 4.15 -9.22 -4.21
N LYS A 79 4.06 -10.00 -5.30
CA LYS A 79 5.14 -10.12 -6.30
C LYS A 79 5.43 -8.79 -6.97
N GLN A 80 4.39 -8.05 -7.34
CA GLN A 80 4.54 -6.73 -7.96
C GLN A 80 5.28 -5.75 -7.04
N LEU A 81 4.85 -5.64 -5.78
CA LEU A 81 5.48 -4.75 -4.81
C LEU A 81 6.92 -5.17 -4.50
N MET A 82 7.16 -6.46 -4.33
CA MET A 82 8.50 -6.99 -4.05
C MET A 82 9.45 -6.74 -5.22
N TYR A 83 8.99 -6.93 -6.45
CA TYR A 83 9.79 -6.64 -7.64
C TYR A 83 10.28 -5.18 -7.61
N HIS A 84 9.39 -4.24 -7.35
CA HIS A 84 9.75 -2.82 -7.35
C HIS A 84 10.71 -2.47 -6.22
N VAL A 85 10.49 -3.02 -5.03
CA VAL A 85 11.40 -2.79 -3.89
C VAL A 85 12.80 -3.32 -4.19
N LEU A 86 12.90 -4.56 -4.67
CA LEU A 86 14.20 -5.16 -4.98
C LEU A 86 14.91 -4.42 -6.12
N ASN A 87 14.16 -4.02 -7.15
CA ASN A 87 14.72 -3.27 -8.27
C ASN A 87 15.29 -1.92 -7.80
N LEU A 88 14.58 -1.23 -6.92
CA LEU A 88 15.07 0.01 -6.32
C LEU A 88 16.34 -0.21 -5.52
N MET A 89 16.42 -1.29 -4.75
CA MET A 89 17.59 -1.61 -3.94
C MET A 89 18.79 -1.95 -4.83
N ILE A 90 18.59 -2.75 -5.88
CA ILE A 90 19.65 -3.11 -6.84
C ILE A 90 20.18 -1.85 -7.55
N TYR A 91 19.29 -1.01 -8.05
CA TYR A 91 19.67 0.23 -8.73
C TYR A 91 20.43 1.19 -7.80
N SER A 92 20.08 1.19 -6.52
CA SER A 92 20.68 2.05 -5.50
C SER A 92 21.92 1.43 -4.84
N GLU A 93 22.33 0.23 -5.28
CA GLU A 93 23.47 -0.52 -4.73
C GLU A 93 23.33 -0.80 -3.22
N ILE A 94 22.09 -0.99 -2.76
CA ILE A 94 21.79 -1.39 -1.38
C ILE A 94 21.88 -2.91 -1.27
N GLU A 95 22.65 -3.40 -0.30
CA GLU A 95 22.77 -4.82 -0.05
C GLU A 95 21.43 -5.43 0.37
N ILE A 96 21.01 -6.48 -0.36
CA ILE A 96 19.75 -7.17 -0.07
C ILE A 96 20.03 -8.28 0.96
N PRO A 97 19.33 -8.26 2.11
CA PRO A 97 19.44 -9.33 3.09
C PRO A 97 19.06 -10.68 2.47
N THR A 98 19.77 -11.74 2.84
CA THR A 98 19.71 -13.03 2.15
C THR A 98 18.74 -14.04 2.77
N THR A 99 18.25 -13.80 3.97
CA THR A 99 17.31 -14.70 4.65
C THR A 99 16.04 -13.97 5.05
N PRO A 100 14.91 -14.68 5.21
CA PRO A 100 13.68 -14.04 5.69
C PRO A 100 13.87 -13.31 7.03
N GLN A 101 14.64 -13.88 7.93
CA GLN A 101 14.94 -13.26 9.23
C GLN A 101 15.71 -11.95 9.06
N THR A 102 16.74 -11.94 8.25
CA THR A 102 17.54 -10.73 8.02
C THR A 102 16.78 -9.66 7.25
N LEU A 103 15.84 -10.04 6.37
CA LEU A 103 14.94 -9.09 5.72
C LEU A 103 14.05 -8.39 6.75
N VAL A 104 13.46 -9.13 7.67
CA VAL A 104 12.60 -8.57 8.73
C VAL A 104 13.42 -7.67 9.65
N GLU A 105 14.62 -8.08 10.04
CA GLU A 105 15.51 -7.25 10.85
C GLU A 105 15.88 -5.95 10.14
N PHE A 106 16.18 -6.01 8.85
CA PHE A 106 16.44 -4.83 8.03
C PHE A 106 15.23 -3.90 7.98
N ALA A 107 14.04 -4.42 7.71
CA ALA A 107 12.80 -3.64 7.66
C ALA A 107 12.46 -3.00 9.01
N ASN A 108 12.73 -3.70 10.12
CA ASN A 108 12.46 -3.21 11.46
C ASN A 108 13.39 -2.06 11.91
N ARG A 109 14.43 -1.75 11.15
CA ARG A 109 15.28 -0.58 11.39
C ARG A 109 14.68 0.72 10.84
N ILE A 110 13.37 0.72 10.59
CA ILE A 110 12.65 1.92 10.19
C ILE A 110 12.82 3.04 11.23
N HIS A 111 12.84 4.27 10.78
CA HIS A 111 13.15 5.44 11.62
C HIS A 111 12.08 5.79 12.67
N ARG A 112 10.91 5.17 12.60
CA ARG A 112 9.77 5.49 13.48
C ARG A 112 9.58 4.42 14.55
N SER A 113 9.60 4.85 15.81
CA SER A 113 9.40 3.96 16.95
C SER A 113 7.94 3.63 17.26
N ASP A 114 6.99 4.37 16.64
CA ASP A 114 5.56 4.16 16.81
C ASP A 114 4.96 3.15 15.83
N VAL A 115 5.80 2.56 14.97
CA VAL A 115 5.40 1.54 14.01
C VAL A 115 5.55 0.17 14.64
N GLU A 116 4.52 -0.68 14.45
CA GLU A 116 4.58 -2.06 14.91
C GLU A 116 5.70 -2.83 14.22
N MET A 117 6.50 -3.53 15.01
CA MET A 117 7.58 -4.34 14.48
C MET A 117 7.04 -5.58 13.76
N LEU A 118 7.67 -5.92 12.64
CA LEU A 118 7.34 -7.11 11.88
C LEU A 118 7.87 -8.35 12.56
N SER A 119 7.14 -9.45 12.44
CA SER A 119 7.60 -10.78 12.86
C SER A 119 7.14 -11.83 11.86
N LEU A 120 7.92 -12.86 11.69
CA LEU A 120 7.58 -14.01 10.84
C LEU A 120 6.82 -15.04 11.68
N LYS A 121 5.70 -15.51 11.14
CA LYS A 121 4.94 -16.60 11.79
C LYS A 121 5.77 -17.89 11.74
N GLY A 122 5.91 -18.58 12.89
CA GLY A 122 6.64 -19.83 12.99
C GLY A 122 8.16 -19.71 13.01
N VAL A 123 8.66 -18.51 13.21
CA VAL A 123 10.10 -18.24 13.34
C VAL A 123 10.43 -17.69 14.72
#